data_51e8071c56ee38c1fdfc54f785c4a773
#
_entry.id   51e8071c56ee38c1fdfc54f785c4a773
#
_cell.length_a   1.000
_cell.length_b   1.000
_cell.length_c   1.000
_cell.angle_alpha   90.00
_cell.angle_beta   90.00
_cell.angle_gamma   90.00
#
_symmetry.space_group_name_H-M   'P 1'
#
loop_
_entity.id
_entity.type
_entity.pdbx_description
1 polymer ?
#
loop_
_entity_poly.entity_id
_entity_poly.type
_entity_poly.pdbx_seq_one_letter_code
_entity_poly.pdbx_strand_id
1 'polypeptide(L)'
;LTAAPGKEPGPAPAPGQYDLGIERARDTLLYVPAALRQGRPAPLTLLLHGAGGDAAGGLGLLSGYAEEHRLVLAAPSSRTSTWDGVRGVFGTDVKAINRALEQIFQLVFVDPNRIAIGGFSDGASYALGLGLANGGLFAKIIAFSPGFIPPALRTGRPHIFVSHGDRDNVLPIDRTSRRLVPLLNREGYNVTYREFRGGHAVPPEITQEAIEWLGWE
;
A
#
# COMPACT_ATOMS: atom_id res chain seq x y z
N LEU A 1 -14.15 0.70 0.83
CA LEU A 1 -13.78 1.87 1.64
C LEU A 1 -14.75 3.01 1.36
N THR A 2 -15.01 3.85 2.38
CA THR A 2 -15.86 5.06 2.29
C THR A 2 -15.06 6.34 2.55
N ALA A 3 -13.84 6.23 3.09
CA ALA A 3 -12.94 7.35 3.30
C ALA A 3 -12.62 8.07 1.99
N ALA A 4 -12.65 9.39 1.99
CA ALA A 4 -12.34 10.24 0.84
C ALA A 4 -11.51 11.46 1.29
N PRO A 5 -10.53 11.91 0.48
CA PRO A 5 -9.74 13.10 0.78
C PRO A 5 -10.60 14.34 0.91
N GLY A 6 -10.26 15.20 1.87
CA GLY A 6 -10.86 16.53 2.02
C GLY A 6 -10.50 17.45 0.84
N LYS A 7 -11.32 18.49 0.64
CA LYS A 7 -11.07 19.51 -0.41
C LYS A 7 -10.18 20.65 0.08
N GLU A 8 -9.98 20.77 1.38
CA GLU A 8 -9.26 21.87 2.02
C GLU A 8 -8.10 21.32 2.85
N PRO A 9 -7.02 22.12 3.02
CA PRO A 9 -5.92 21.73 3.88
C PRO A 9 -6.38 21.57 5.33
N GLY A 10 -6.13 20.40 5.91
CA GLY A 10 -6.20 20.19 7.35
C GLY A 10 -5.05 20.89 8.08
N PRO A 11 -5.06 20.89 9.42
CA PRO A 11 -3.94 21.38 10.22
C PRO A 11 -2.76 20.43 10.00
N ALA A 12 -1.87 20.74 9.06
CA ALA A 12 -0.74 19.87 8.75
C ALA A 12 0.00 19.43 10.03
N PRO A 13 0.09 18.13 10.33
CA PRO A 13 0.83 17.66 11.49
C PRO A 13 2.31 18.02 11.37
N ALA A 14 3.00 18.13 12.50
CA ALA A 14 4.45 18.32 12.47
C ALA A 14 5.13 17.15 11.73
N PRO A 15 6.32 17.35 11.12
CA PRO A 15 7.03 16.23 10.52
C PRO A 15 7.39 15.15 11.53
N GLY A 16 7.39 13.88 11.10
CA GLY A 16 7.75 12.75 11.94
C GLY A 16 6.82 11.56 11.83
N GLN A 17 7.03 10.60 12.71
CA GLN A 17 6.23 9.39 12.80
C GLN A 17 5.29 9.45 14.01
N TYR A 18 4.05 9.03 13.81
CA TYR A 18 2.99 9.06 14.81
C TYR A 18 2.20 7.76 14.84
N ASP A 19 1.77 7.36 16.03
CA ASP A 19 0.63 6.46 16.18
C ASP A 19 -0.66 7.26 16.00
N LEU A 20 -1.59 6.77 15.19
CA LEU A 20 -2.86 7.47 14.96
C LEU A 20 -3.81 7.44 16.19
N GLY A 21 -3.57 6.55 17.14
CA GLY A 21 -4.38 6.42 18.36
C GLY A 21 -5.78 5.84 18.11
N ILE A 22 -5.98 5.15 16.97
CA ILE A 22 -7.28 4.56 16.61
C ILE A 22 -7.52 3.28 17.40
N GLU A 23 -6.47 2.54 17.66
CA GLU A 23 -6.52 1.22 18.28
C GLU A 23 -5.51 1.15 19.44
N ARG A 24 -5.90 0.53 20.57
CA ARG A 24 -5.00 0.36 21.74
C ARG A 24 -3.79 -0.52 21.46
N ALA A 25 -3.95 -1.50 20.57
CA ALA A 25 -2.90 -2.41 20.15
C ALA A 25 -2.96 -2.55 18.64
N ARG A 26 -1.81 -2.73 18.00
CA ARG A 26 -1.70 -2.88 16.54
C ARG A 26 -2.32 -1.68 15.80
N ASP A 27 -1.92 -0.47 16.19
CA ASP A 27 -2.38 0.78 15.61
C ASP A 27 -1.80 1.02 14.20
N THR A 28 -2.20 2.10 13.59
CA THR A 28 -1.68 2.60 12.31
C THR A 28 -0.59 3.62 12.58
N LEU A 29 0.57 3.43 11.97
CA LEU A 29 1.63 4.43 11.91
C LEU A 29 1.40 5.39 10.74
N LEU A 30 1.55 6.68 11.00
CA LEU A 30 1.59 7.74 10.00
C LEU A 30 2.99 8.36 9.99
N TYR A 31 3.61 8.48 8.82
CA TYR A 31 4.83 9.22 8.63
C TYR A 31 4.58 10.45 7.76
N VAL A 32 4.97 11.61 8.27
CA VAL A 32 4.84 12.91 7.58
C VAL A 32 6.25 13.44 7.30
N PRO A 33 6.67 13.58 6.03
CA PRO A 33 8.01 14.06 5.71
C PRO A 33 8.19 15.53 6.06
N ALA A 34 9.41 15.92 6.46
CA ALA A 34 9.77 17.30 6.78
C ALA A 34 9.67 18.21 5.55
N ALA A 35 9.88 17.65 4.36
CA ALA A 35 9.76 18.34 3.09
C ALA A 35 8.31 18.61 2.64
N LEU A 36 7.30 18.22 3.45
CA LEU A 36 5.89 18.46 3.14
C LEU A 36 5.60 19.97 3.09
N ARG A 37 5.03 20.43 1.98
CA ARG A 37 4.71 21.86 1.80
C ARG A 37 3.32 22.15 2.35
N GLN A 38 3.25 23.03 3.34
CA GLN A 38 1.96 23.49 3.88
C GLN A 38 1.06 24.06 2.78
N GLY A 39 -0.23 23.75 2.83
CA GLY A 39 -1.23 24.22 1.89
C GLY A 39 -1.14 23.59 0.48
N ARG A 40 -0.25 22.64 0.24
CA ARG A 40 -0.21 21.87 -1.01
C ARG A 40 -0.63 20.43 -0.77
N PRO A 41 -1.44 19.85 -1.69
CA PRO A 41 -1.85 18.46 -1.55
C PRO A 41 -0.65 17.52 -1.72
N ALA A 42 -0.53 16.56 -0.80
CA ALA A 42 0.56 15.59 -0.73
C ALA A 42 0.16 14.23 -1.31
N PRO A 43 1.10 13.46 -1.89
CA PRO A 43 0.87 12.06 -2.20
C PRO A 43 0.82 11.23 -0.91
N LEU A 44 -0.03 10.18 -0.92
CA LEU A 44 -0.18 9.23 0.18
C LEU A 44 0.01 7.80 -0.31
N THR A 45 0.81 7.01 0.40
CA THR A 45 0.87 5.56 0.17
C THR A 45 0.52 4.79 1.45
N LEU A 46 -0.50 3.95 1.36
CA LEU A 46 -0.86 3.00 2.40
C LEU A 46 -0.04 1.72 2.22
N LEU A 47 0.67 1.27 3.27
CA LEU A 47 1.63 0.17 3.22
C LEU A 47 1.25 -0.97 4.16
N LEU A 48 1.14 -2.17 3.61
CA LEU A 48 0.65 -3.34 4.29
C LEU A 48 1.76 -4.37 4.51
N HIS A 49 1.98 -4.74 5.78
CA HIS A 49 3.01 -5.70 6.16
C HIS A 49 2.70 -7.15 5.72
N GLY A 50 3.70 -8.00 5.66
CA GLY A 50 3.55 -9.45 5.46
C GLY A 50 2.98 -10.18 6.68
N ALA A 51 2.72 -11.48 6.55
CA ALA A 51 2.24 -12.31 7.66
C ALA A 51 3.16 -12.22 8.88
N GLY A 52 2.58 -12.12 10.08
CA GLY A 52 3.30 -11.98 11.33
C GLY A 52 3.93 -10.61 11.59
N GLY A 53 3.84 -9.67 10.64
CA GLY A 53 4.37 -8.33 10.75
C GLY A 53 3.43 -7.36 11.50
N ASP A 54 3.78 -6.08 11.41
CA ASP A 54 3.09 -4.96 12.03
C ASP A 54 3.23 -3.67 11.20
N ALA A 55 2.71 -2.57 11.72
CA ALA A 55 2.79 -1.26 11.07
C ALA A 55 4.23 -0.81 10.80
N ALA A 56 5.18 -1.08 11.69
CA ALA A 56 6.58 -0.70 11.47
C ALA A 56 7.19 -1.46 10.28
N GLY A 57 6.90 -2.75 10.15
CA GLY A 57 7.30 -3.54 9.00
C GLY A 57 6.66 -3.06 7.69
N GLY A 58 5.39 -2.63 7.73
CA GLY A 58 4.73 -2.00 6.59
C GLY A 58 5.37 -0.68 6.21
N LEU A 59 5.57 0.22 7.17
CA LEU A 59 6.18 1.53 6.96
C LEU A 59 7.59 1.41 6.38
N GLY A 60 8.38 0.45 6.88
CA GLY A 60 9.76 0.18 6.45
C GLY A 60 9.91 -0.14 4.97
N LEU A 61 8.83 -0.53 4.28
CA LEU A 61 8.90 -0.83 2.85
C LEU A 61 9.33 0.38 2.01
N LEU A 62 8.90 1.60 2.36
CA LEU A 62 9.17 2.82 1.59
C LEU A 62 9.71 3.99 2.41
N SER A 63 9.87 3.87 3.74
CA SER A 63 10.24 5.00 4.62
C SER A 63 11.57 5.66 4.24
N GLY A 64 12.53 4.91 3.72
CA GLY A 64 13.82 5.45 3.27
C GLY A 64 13.73 6.45 2.11
N TYR A 65 12.61 6.52 1.41
CA TYR A 65 12.39 7.40 0.27
C TYR A 65 11.37 8.51 0.54
N ALA A 66 10.73 8.49 1.71
CA ALA A 66 9.60 9.39 2.02
C ALA A 66 9.97 10.86 2.01
N GLU A 67 11.15 11.22 2.52
CA GLU A 67 11.63 12.62 2.55
C GLU A 67 11.91 13.17 1.16
N GLU A 68 12.67 12.45 0.35
CA GLU A 68 13.07 12.84 -0.98
C GLU A 68 11.87 13.07 -1.90
N HIS A 69 10.88 12.18 -1.82
CA HIS A 69 9.67 12.21 -2.66
C HIS A 69 8.49 12.92 -2.00
N ARG A 70 8.67 13.55 -0.84
CA ARG A 70 7.60 14.24 -0.08
C ARG A 70 6.37 13.36 0.13
N LEU A 71 6.59 12.07 0.32
CA LEU A 71 5.56 11.04 0.34
C LEU A 71 5.06 10.80 1.76
N VAL A 72 3.81 11.09 2.00
CA VAL A 72 3.14 10.69 3.25
C VAL A 72 2.91 9.19 3.22
N LEU A 73 3.35 8.50 4.28
CA LEU A 73 3.18 7.06 4.40
C LEU A 73 2.25 6.73 5.56
N ALA A 74 1.36 5.79 5.33
CA ALA A 74 0.51 5.23 6.38
C ALA A 74 0.63 3.71 6.38
N ALA A 75 0.86 3.12 7.54
CA ALA A 75 0.99 1.68 7.67
C ALA A 75 0.09 1.15 8.81
N PRO A 76 -1.06 0.57 8.48
CA PRO A 76 -1.89 -0.11 9.48
C PRO A 76 -1.29 -1.46 9.86
N SER A 77 -1.62 -1.92 11.07
CA SER A 77 -1.40 -3.32 11.45
C SER A 77 -2.66 -4.16 11.23
N SER A 78 -2.51 -5.38 10.72
CA SER A 78 -3.62 -6.34 10.66
C SER A 78 -4.13 -6.67 12.06
N ARG A 79 -5.41 -6.96 12.22
CA ARG A 79 -6.01 -7.27 13.53
C ARG A 79 -5.54 -8.61 14.12
N THR A 80 -5.01 -9.49 13.29
CA THR A 80 -4.44 -10.78 13.69
C THR A 80 -3.02 -10.94 13.14
N SER A 81 -2.53 -12.18 13.02
CA SER A 81 -1.21 -12.45 12.43
C SER A 81 -1.11 -12.14 10.94
N THR A 82 -2.24 -12.02 10.23
CA THR A 82 -2.32 -11.59 8.84
C THR A 82 -3.67 -10.93 8.56
N TRP A 83 -3.84 -10.41 7.35
CA TRP A 83 -5.02 -9.67 6.89
C TRP A 83 -6.23 -10.58 6.70
N ASP A 84 -7.40 -10.13 7.12
CA ASP A 84 -8.64 -10.90 7.07
C ASP A 84 -9.05 -11.34 5.65
N GLY A 85 -8.86 -10.49 4.65
CA GLY A 85 -9.12 -10.82 3.24
C GLY A 85 -8.24 -11.93 2.69
N VAL A 86 -7.05 -12.15 3.26
CA VAL A 86 -6.17 -13.29 2.93
C VAL A 86 -6.81 -14.60 3.41
N ARG A 87 -7.61 -14.54 4.48
CA ARG A 87 -8.39 -15.66 5.01
C ARG A 87 -9.76 -15.84 4.34
N GLY A 88 -10.08 -15.04 3.32
CA GLY A 88 -11.26 -15.19 2.48
C GLY A 88 -12.36 -14.15 2.65
N VAL A 89 -12.34 -13.31 3.68
CA VAL A 89 -13.40 -12.31 3.91
C VAL A 89 -12.82 -10.98 4.35
N PHE A 90 -13.09 -9.93 3.59
CA PHE A 90 -12.82 -8.56 4.01
C PHE A 90 -13.76 -8.12 5.14
N GLY A 91 -13.23 -7.69 6.27
CA GLY A 91 -14.02 -7.40 7.47
C GLY A 91 -13.39 -6.35 8.40
N THR A 92 -12.80 -6.79 9.52
CA THR A 92 -12.30 -5.91 10.58
C THR A 92 -11.09 -5.08 10.15
N ASP A 93 -10.20 -5.63 9.32
CA ASP A 93 -9.05 -4.91 8.80
C ASP A 93 -9.46 -3.78 7.86
N VAL A 94 -10.45 -4.02 6.97
CA VAL A 94 -11.02 -2.96 6.11
C VAL A 94 -11.59 -1.81 6.95
N LYS A 95 -12.32 -2.13 8.03
CA LYS A 95 -12.89 -1.11 8.92
C LYS A 95 -11.79 -0.29 9.61
N ALA A 96 -10.72 -0.93 10.06
CA ALA A 96 -9.58 -0.25 10.68
C ALA A 96 -8.85 0.64 9.67
N ILE A 97 -8.59 0.14 8.47
CA ILE A 97 -8.00 0.90 7.36
C ILE A 97 -8.87 2.11 7.01
N ASN A 98 -10.19 1.92 6.91
CA ASN A 98 -11.10 3.02 6.58
C ASN A 98 -11.04 4.14 7.63
N ARG A 99 -11.09 3.79 8.93
CA ARG A 99 -10.94 4.79 10.02
C ARG A 99 -9.58 5.50 9.98
N ALA A 100 -8.51 4.75 9.70
CA ALA A 100 -7.18 5.34 9.55
C ALA A 100 -7.14 6.37 8.41
N LEU A 101 -7.67 6.02 7.25
CA LEU A 101 -7.75 6.93 6.11
C LEU A 101 -8.63 8.15 6.41
N GLU A 102 -9.78 8.00 7.05
CA GLU A 102 -10.64 9.12 7.48
C GLU A 102 -9.89 10.10 8.35
N GLN A 103 -9.14 9.61 9.35
CA GLN A 103 -8.34 10.46 10.23
C GLN A 103 -7.17 11.12 9.48
N ILE A 104 -6.47 10.39 8.62
CA ILE A 104 -5.38 10.93 7.81
C ILE A 104 -5.87 12.05 6.90
N PHE A 105 -7.02 11.88 6.25
CA PHE A 105 -7.62 12.90 5.37
C PHE A 105 -8.09 14.15 6.12
N GLN A 106 -8.31 14.07 7.44
CA GLN A 106 -8.55 15.23 8.29
C GLN A 106 -7.24 15.94 8.69
N LEU A 107 -6.16 15.19 8.88
CA LEU A 107 -4.86 15.70 9.32
C LEU A 107 -4.00 16.24 8.18
N VAL A 108 -4.03 15.58 7.02
CA VAL A 108 -3.15 15.85 5.89
C VAL A 108 -3.99 16.23 4.67
N PHE A 109 -3.60 17.32 4.00
CA PHE A 109 -4.17 17.65 2.69
C PHE A 109 -3.61 16.70 1.63
N VAL A 110 -4.37 15.65 1.31
CA VAL A 110 -3.95 14.60 0.37
C VAL A 110 -4.46 14.89 -1.03
N ASP A 111 -3.59 14.70 -2.04
CA ASP A 111 -3.97 14.76 -3.45
C ASP A 111 -4.80 13.53 -3.82
N PRO A 112 -6.08 13.68 -4.19
CA PRO A 112 -6.94 12.55 -4.53
C PRO A 112 -6.46 11.72 -5.73
N ASN A 113 -5.61 12.29 -6.59
CA ASN A 113 -5.03 11.60 -7.74
C ASN A 113 -3.70 10.92 -7.43
N ARG A 114 -3.15 11.14 -6.23
CA ARG A 114 -1.86 10.61 -5.81
C ARG A 114 -1.99 9.78 -4.52
N ILE A 115 -2.92 8.82 -4.54
CA ILE A 115 -3.11 7.85 -3.46
C ILE A 115 -2.77 6.47 -3.99
N ALA A 116 -1.85 5.77 -3.31
CA ALA A 116 -1.50 4.38 -3.59
C ALA A 116 -1.75 3.49 -2.39
N ILE A 117 -1.88 2.20 -2.68
CA ILE A 117 -1.80 1.13 -1.70
C ILE A 117 -0.71 0.17 -2.12
N GLY A 118 0.10 -0.29 -1.17
CA GLY A 118 1.14 -1.27 -1.44
C GLY A 118 1.33 -2.23 -0.29
N GLY A 119 2.16 -3.25 -0.50
CA GLY A 119 2.48 -4.20 0.56
C GLY A 119 3.44 -5.29 0.11
N PHE A 120 3.82 -6.13 1.06
CA PHE A 120 4.70 -7.27 0.86
C PHE A 120 3.99 -8.58 1.25
N SER A 121 4.19 -9.66 0.45
CA SER A 121 3.68 -11.01 0.77
C SER A 121 2.15 -11.01 0.94
N ASP A 122 1.62 -11.40 2.11
CA ASP A 122 0.20 -11.31 2.43
C ASP A 122 -0.34 -9.88 2.31
N GLY A 123 0.46 -8.88 2.72
CA GLY A 123 0.12 -7.46 2.52
C GLY A 123 0.01 -7.06 1.05
N ALA A 124 0.86 -7.64 0.17
CA ALA A 124 0.77 -7.43 -1.27
C ALA A 124 -0.49 -8.06 -1.87
N SER A 125 -0.82 -9.27 -1.42
CA SER A 125 -2.06 -9.96 -1.81
C SER A 125 -3.29 -9.16 -1.40
N TYR A 126 -3.29 -8.66 -0.15
CA TYR A 126 -4.37 -7.82 0.37
C TYR A 126 -4.46 -6.47 -0.36
N ALA A 127 -3.30 -5.83 -0.64
CA ALA A 127 -3.24 -4.59 -1.41
C ALA A 127 -3.82 -4.74 -2.81
N LEU A 128 -3.55 -5.85 -3.50
CA LEU A 128 -4.19 -6.16 -4.79
C LEU A 128 -5.72 -6.27 -4.64
N GLY A 129 -6.22 -7.05 -3.68
CA GLY A 129 -7.66 -7.21 -3.48
C GLY A 129 -8.36 -5.90 -3.11
N LEU A 130 -7.86 -5.20 -2.09
CA LEU A 130 -8.44 -3.95 -1.60
C LEU A 130 -8.28 -2.81 -2.61
N GLY A 131 -7.12 -2.70 -3.25
CA GLY A 131 -6.83 -1.67 -4.25
C GLY A 131 -7.70 -1.81 -5.49
N LEU A 132 -7.86 -3.03 -6.02
CA LEU A 132 -8.74 -3.30 -7.16
C LEU A 132 -10.22 -3.07 -6.82
N ALA A 133 -10.63 -3.33 -5.58
CA ALA A 133 -11.99 -3.05 -5.13
C ALA A 133 -12.27 -1.56 -4.91
N ASN A 134 -11.23 -0.73 -4.79
CA ASN A 134 -11.31 0.69 -4.50
C ASN A 134 -10.45 1.53 -5.47
N GLY A 135 -10.46 1.17 -6.77
CA GLY A 135 -9.69 1.89 -7.80
C GLY A 135 -10.18 3.31 -8.09
N GLY A 136 -11.28 3.76 -7.48
CA GLY A 136 -11.68 5.16 -7.45
C GLY A 136 -10.94 5.96 -6.36
N LEU A 137 -10.40 5.29 -5.33
CA LEU A 137 -9.59 5.89 -4.29
C LEU A 137 -8.09 5.73 -4.58
N PHE A 138 -7.67 4.52 -4.95
CA PHE A 138 -6.27 4.21 -5.22
C PHE A 138 -5.95 4.33 -6.71
N ALA A 139 -5.13 5.31 -7.08
CA ALA A 139 -4.66 5.47 -8.45
C ALA A 139 -3.58 4.41 -8.82
N LYS A 140 -2.85 3.92 -7.82
CA LYS A 140 -1.74 2.98 -8.00
C LYS A 140 -1.71 1.89 -6.93
N ILE A 141 -1.26 0.68 -7.32
CA ILE A 141 -1.07 -0.46 -6.42
C ILE A 141 0.37 -0.97 -6.56
N ILE A 142 1.06 -1.20 -5.44
CA ILE A 142 2.39 -1.80 -5.39
C ILE A 142 2.30 -3.15 -4.69
N ALA A 143 2.65 -4.23 -5.38
CA ALA A 143 2.57 -5.58 -4.85
C ALA A 143 3.96 -6.27 -4.90
N PHE A 144 4.64 -6.30 -3.77
CA PHE A 144 5.92 -7.00 -3.61
C PHE A 144 5.68 -8.46 -3.22
N SER A 145 6.02 -9.39 -4.10
CA SER A 145 5.85 -10.84 -3.93
C SER A 145 4.44 -11.27 -3.50
N PRO A 146 3.37 -10.91 -4.24
CA PRO A 146 2.01 -11.32 -3.91
C PRO A 146 1.79 -12.82 -4.12
N GLY A 147 0.93 -13.43 -3.29
CA GLY A 147 0.51 -14.84 -3.43
C GLY A 147 -0.69 -15.01 -4.35
N PHE A 148 -1.70 -14.15 -4.19
CA PHE A 148 -2.97 -14.22 -4.92
C PHE A 148 -3.72 -12.88 -4.83
N ILE A 149 -4.89 -12.81 -5.45
CA ILE A 149 -5.79 -11.65 -5.35
C ILE A 149 -7.03 -12.07 -4.60
N PRO A 150 -7.28 -11.58 -3.36
CA PRO A 150 -8.53 -11.83 -2.65
C PRO A 150 -9.74 -11.40 -3.48
N PRO A 151 -10.80 -12.22 -3.56
CA PRO A 151 -11.96 -11.94 -4.38
C PRO A 151 -12.73 -10.72 -3.86
N ALA A 152 -13.01 -9.75 -4.73
CA ALA A 152 -13.86 -8.62 -4.47
C ALA A 152 -14.40 -8.05 -5.79
N LEU A 153 -15.50 -7.29 -5.72
CA LEU A 153 -15.95 -6.51 -6.86
C LEU A 153 -14.91 -5.43 -7.17
N ARG A 154 -14.49 -5.36 -8.42
CA ARG A 154 -13.45 -4.43 -8.88
C ARG A 154 -14.06 -3.13 -9.36
N THR A 155 -13.42 -2.01 -9.01
CA THR A 155 -13.82 -0.65 -9.43
C THR A 155 -12.61 0.13 -9.93
N GLY A 156 -12.83 1.04 -10.87
CA GLY A 156 -11.74 1.86 -11.42
C GLY A 156 -10.71 1.03 -12.22
N ARG A 157 -9.58 1.69 -12.51
CA ARG A 157 -8.46 1.10 -13.28
C ARG A 157 -7.13 1.56 -12.72
N PRO A 158 -6.75 1.20 -11.48
CA PRO A 158 -5.45 1.56 -10.92
C PRO A 158 -4.33 0.96 -11.76
N HIS A 159 -3.21 1.69 -11.86
CA HIS A 159 -1.97 1.13 -12.37
C HIS A 159 -1.34 0.21 -11.32
N ILE A 160 -0.69 -0.86 -11.74
CA ILE A 160 -0.18 -1.89 -10.83
C ILE A 160 1.31 -2.11 -11.07
N PHE A 161 2.10 -2.05 -10.00
CA PHE A 161 3.47 -2.52 -9.97
C PHE A 161 3.52 -3.85 -9.23
N VAL A 162 4.11 -4.88 -9.85
CA VAL A 162 4.33 -6.19 -9.23
C VAL A 162 5.81 -6.52 -9.31
N SER A 163 6.41 -6.95 -8.21
CA SER A 163 7.75 -7.57 -8.23
C SER A 163 7.74 -8.94 -7.57
N HIS A 164 8.68 -9.81 -7.98
CA HIS A 164 8.81 -11.15 -7.39
C HIS A 164 10.23 -11.71 -7.57
N GLY A 165 10.76 -12.37 -6.54
CA GLY A 165 12.03 -13.08 -6.61
C GLY A 165 11.91 -14.41 -7.39
N ASP A 166 12.84 -14.66 -8.32
CA ASP A 166 12.85 -15.87 -9.16
C ASP A 166 13.10 -17.17 -8.39
N ARG A 167 13.60 -17.05 -7.13
CA ARG A 167 13.88 -18.18 -6.23
C ARG A 167 13.05 -18.10 -4.94
N ASP A 168 11.89 -17.45 -5.01
CA ASP A 168 10.97 -17.40 -3.88
C ASP A 168 10.46 -18.80 -3.56
N ASN A 169 10.85 -19.32 -2.38
CA ASN A 169 10.44 -20.63 -1.90
C ASN A 169 9.27 -20.59 -0.92
N VAL A 170 8.82 -19.39 -0.53
CA VAL A 170 7.63 -19.15 0.31
C VAL A 170 6.38 -19.05 -0.58
N LEU A 171 6.47 -18.20 -1.59
CA LEU A 171 5.42 -17.99 -2.60
C LEU A 171 6.01 -18.22 -4.00
N PRO A 172 6.15 -19.48 -4.46
CA PRO A 172 6.81 -19.79 -5.71
C PRO A 172 6.26 -19.01 -6.91
N ILE A 173 7.13 -18.27 -7.60
CA ILE A 173 6.80 -17.30 -8.64
C ILE A 173 5.93 -17.89 -9.77
N ASP A 174 6.16 -19.15 -10.15
CA ASP A 174 5.39 -19.84 -11.20
C ASP A 174 3.94 -20.12 -10.80
N ARG A 175 3.66 -20.14 -9.49
CA ARG A 175 2.31 -20.36 -8.95
C ARG A 175 1.59 -19.07 -8.60
N THR A 176 2.31 -17.95 -8.59
CA THR A 176 1.85 -16.65 -8.11
C THR A 176 1.99 -15.57 -9.19
N SER A 177 2.98 -14.70 -9.17
CA SER A 177 3.05 -13.52 -10.05
C SER A 177 3.07 -13.87 -11.53
N ARG A 178 3.73 -14.94 -11.97
CA ARG A 178 3.70 -15.38 -13.38
C ARG A 178 2.31 -15.82 -13.89
N ARG A 179 1.36 -16.05 -12.96
CA ARG A 179 -0.06 -16.31 -13.29
C ARG A 179 -0.92 -15.06 -13.10
N LEU A 180 -0.66 -14.29 -12.03
CA LEU A 180 -1.43 -13.11 -11.69
C LEU A 180 -1.26 -11.98 -12.71
N VAL A 181 -0.02 -11.73 -13.16
CA VAL A 181 0.27 -10.64 -14.09
C VAL A 181 -0.42 -10.83 -15.45
N PRO A 182 -0.35 -11.99 -16.13
CA PRO A 182 -1.12 -12.21 -17.36
C PRO A 182 -2.64 -12.13 -17.16
N LEU A 183 -3.15 -12.53 -15.98
CA LEU A 183 -4.58 -12.39 -15.66
C LEU A 183 -4.97 -10.92 -15.60
N LEU A 184 -4.24 -10.10 -14.84
CA LEU A 184 -4.50 -8.66 -14.71
C LEU A 184 -4.41 -7.93 -16.07
N ASN A 185 -3.41 -8.28 -16.90
CA ASN A 185 -3.28 -7.73 -18.25
C ASN A 185 -4.47 -8.08 -19.14
N ARG A 186 -4.95 -9.35 -19.11
CA ARG A 186 -6.15 -9.76 -19.86
C ARG A 186 -7.41 -9.05 -19.40
N GLU A 187 -7.49 -8.66 -18.12
CA GLU A 187 -8.59 -7.87 -17.56
C GLU A 187 -8.44 -6.37 -17.86
N GLY A 188 -7.41 -5.97 -18.60
CA GLY A 188 -7.19 -4.59 -19.06
C GLY A 188 -6.55 -3.67 -18.03
N TYR A 189 -5.86 -4.20 -17.00
CA TYR A 189 -5.05 -3.40 -16.10
C TYR A 189 -3.67 -3.12 -16.72
N ASN A 190 -3.13 -1.93 -16.45
CA ASN A 190 -1.76 -1.59 -16.81
C ASN A 190 -0.82 -2.10 -15.69
N VAL A 191 -0.04 -3.16 -16.00
CA VAL A 191 0.84 -3.81 -15.04
C VAL A 191 2.30 -3.63 -15.45
N THR A 192 3.08 -3.01 -14.57
CA THR A 192 4.55 -3.03 -14.62
C THR A 192 5.03 -4.21 -13.79
N TYR A 193 5.75 -5.15 -14.43
CA TYR A 193 6.21 -6.38 -13.76
C TYR A 193 7.73 -6.44 -13.72
N ARG A 194 8.27 -6.79 -12.54
CA ARG A 194 9.71 -6.96 -12.29
C ARG A 194 9.98 -8.30 -11.63
N GLU A 195 10.73 -9.16 -12.30
CA GLU A 195 11.37 -10.32 -11.68
C GLU A 195 12.78 -9.92 -11.27
N PHE A 196 13.21 -10.35 -10.09
CA PHE A 196 14.56 -10.13 -9.62
C PHE A 196 15.20 -11.46 -9.18
N ARG A 197 16.53 -11.50 -9.19
CA ARG A 197 17.29 -12.65 -8.75
C ARG A 197 17.32 -12.70 -7.23
N GLY A 198 16.44 -13.49 -6.60
CA GLY A 198 16.37 -13.57 -5.14
C GLY A 198 15.20 -14.41 -4.62
N GLY A 199 15.12 -14.49 -3.29
CA GLY A 199 14.06 -15.21 -2.56
C GLY A 199 12.86 -14.31 -2.24
N HIS A 200 12.16 -14.66 -1.12
CA HIS A 200 10.99 -13.93 -0.61
C HIS A 200 11.43 -12.66 0.12
N ALA A 201 11.64 -11.57 -0.61
CA ALA A 201 12.20 -10.31 -0.09
C ALA A 201 11.77 -9.11 -0.95
N VAL A 202 12.10 -7.92 -0.48
CA VAL A 202 12.02 -6.67 -1.24
C VAL A 202 13.41 -6.04 -1.25
N PRO A 203 14.22 -6.26 -2.30
CA PRO A 203 15.54 -5.66 -2.42
C PRO A 203 15.46 -4.14 -2.59
N PRO A 204 16.48 -3.38 -2.13
CA PRO A 204 16.51 -1.93 -2.25
C PRO A 204 16.30 -1.41 -3.68
N GLU A 205 16.88 -2.07 -4.69
CA GLU A 205 16.73 -1.72 -6.09
C GLU A 205 15.27 -1.85 -6.58
N ILE A 206 14.52 -2.83 -6.07
CA ILE A 206 13.09 -3.01 -6.37
C ILE A 206 12.27 -1.93 -5.68
N THR A 207 12.62 -1.56 -4.46
CA THR A 207 11.98 -0.44 -3.75
C THR A 207 12.18 0.87 -4.50
N GLN A 208 13.39 1.13 -4.96
CA GLN A 208 13.72 2.31 -5.76
C GLN A 208 12.92 2.34 -7.06
N GLU A 209 12.89 1.24 -7.82
CA GLU A 209 12.07 1.13 -9.05
C GLU A 209 10.58 1.39 -8.78
N ALA A 210 10.05 0.92 -7.66
CA ALA A 210 8.64 1.14 -7.29
C ALA A 210 8.37 2.61 -6.97
N ILE A 211 9.29 3.32 -6.30
CA ILE A 211 9.20 4.75 -6.02
C ILE A 211 9.29 5.58 -7.32
N GLU A 212 10.26 5.28 -8.19
CA GLU A 212 10.38 5.91 -9.50
C GLU A 212 9.13 5.70 -10.35
N TRP A 213 8.57 4.48 -10.31
CA TRP A 213 7.31 4.15 -10.98
C TRP A 213 6.11 4.90 -10.40
N LEU A 214 6.08 5.22 -9.12
CA LEU A 214 5.06 6.10 -8.55
C LEU A 214 5.08 7.48 -9.25
N GLY A 215 6.29 8.01 -9.59
CA GLY A 215 6.41 9.24 -10.36
C GLY A 215 5.74 10.45 -9.69
N TRP A 216 5.71 10.50 -8.38
CA TRP A 216 5.10 11.56 -7.60
C TRP A 216 6.19 12.47 -7.01
N GLU A 217 6.62 13.42 -7.81
CA GLU A 217 7.56 14.47 -7.43
C GLU A 217 6.87 15.69 -6.78
#